data_c4c696cd49a40685f15a98265060ee98
#
_entry.id   c4c696cd49a40685f15a98265060ee98
#
_cell.length_a   1.000
_cell.length_b   1.000
_cell.length_c   1.000
_cell.angle_alpha   90.00
_cell.angle_beta   90.00
_cell.angle_gamma   90.00
#
_symmetry.space_group_name_H-M   'P 1'
#
loop_
_entity.id
_entity.type
_entity.pdbx_description
1 polymer ?
#
loop_
_entity_poly.entity_id
_entity_poly.type
_entity_poly.pdbx_seq_one_letter_code
_entity_poly.pdbx_strand_id
1 'polypeptide(L)'
;MALTNARVFQHLSNATIVFGVLLLITGVLLPYYKTPQRMTGSGPRAQYAPYTVSTYIVPPVDKGTPINLDFLADKPGATTLLLASFDSQQLTINLPTILYATFGPNQKGIVFFAIAPKSGPYLLMITSYNSSFQFHLDSVWSPFYQYRGGATTLGIFVILAGLSSLYYYEYKERRDRMMDKALRDLLSKKGADHSP
;
A
#
# COMPACT_ATOMS: atom_id res chain seq x y z
N MET A 1 15.94 28.49 34.18
CA MET A 1 15.60 28.37 32.74
C MET A 1 16.17 27.10 32.06
N ALA A 2 17.39 26.64 32.36
CA ALA A 2 18.01 25.47 31.72
C ALA A 2 17.28 24.12 31.96
N LEU A 3 16.74 23.90 33.19
CA LEU A 3 16.04 22.67 33.54
C LEU A 3 14.70 22.48 32.84
N THR A 4 14.05 23.58 32.44
CA THR A 4 12.76 23.54 31.72
C THR A 4 12.99 23.06 30.28
N ASN A 5 14.06 23.52 29.64
CA ASN A 5 14.42 23.14 28.27
C ASN A 5 14.83 21.66 28.18
N ALA A 6 15.47 21.14 29.21
CA ALA A 6 15.89 19.73 29.28
C ALA A 6 14.71 18.78 29.26
N ARG A 7 13.72 19.01 30.11
CA ARG A 7 12.51 18.16 30.16
C ARG A 7 11.70 18.24 28.86
N VAL A 8 11.58 19.42 28.28
CA VAL A 8 10.89 19.61 27.00
C VAL A 8 11.58 18.82 25.89
N PHE A 9 12.91 18.82 25.83
CA PHE A 9 13.68 18.08 24.83
C PHE A 9 13.53 16.56 24.99
N GLN A 10 13.54 16.06 26.23
CA GLN A 10 13.32 14.66 26.52
C GLN A 10 11.91 14.21 26.10
N HIS A 11 10.88 15.00 26.42
CA HIS A 11 9.51 14.71 26.01
C HIS A 11 9.37 14.73 24.46
N LEU A 12 10.02 15.65 23.78
CA LEU A 12 10.00 15.74 22.32
C LEU A 12 10.66 14.50 21.69
N SER A 13 11.83 14.08 22.20
CA SER A 13 12.52 12.88 21.71
C SER A 13 11.69 11.63 21.93
N ASN A 14 11.06 11.46 23.09
CA ASN A 14 10.17 10.34 23.39
C ASN A 14 8.93 10.35 22.46
N ALA A 15 8.33 11.51 22.25
CA ALA A 15 7.21 11.65 21.32
C ALA A 15 7.61 11.28 19.88
N THR A 16 8.80 11.66 19.45
CA THR A 16 9.35 11.29 18.14
C THR A 16 9.54 9.79 18.01
N ILE A 17 10.06 9.11 19.03
CA ILE A 17 10.20 7.64 19.04
C ILE A 17 8.84 6.97 18.97
N VAL A 18 7.88 7.40 19.79
CA VAL A 18 6.51 6.84 19.78
C VAL A 18 5.86 7.02 18.40
N PHE A 19 6.00 8.20 17.79
CA PHE A 19 5.48 8.44 16.45
C PHE A 19 6.14 7.54 15.40
N GLY A 20 7.46 7.34 15.47
CA GLY A 20 8.18 6.43 14.59
C GLY A 20 7.72 4.97 14.75
N VAL A 21 7.47 4.52 15.99
CA VAL A 21 6.93 3.19 16.27
C VAL A 21 5.52 3.04 15.70
N LEU A 22 4.66 4.05 15.84
CA LEU A 22 3.32 4.05 15.24
C LEU A 22 3.39 3.97 13.72
N LEU A 23 4.28 4.73 13.08
CA LEU A 23 4.50 4.65 11.63
C LEU A 23 4.97 3.26 11.21
N LEU A 24 5.88 2.64 11.95
CA LEU A 24 6.39 1.31 11.67
C LEU A 24 5.28 0.26 11.79
N ILE A 25 4.50 0.29 12.86
CA ILE A 25 3.34 -0.60 13.06
C ILE A 25 2.32 -0.40 11.93
N THR A 26 2.02 0.84 11.60
CA THR A 26 1.11 1.17 10.51
C THR A 26 1.62 0.63 9.18
N GLY A 27 2.91 0.82 8.86
CA GLY A 27 3.53 0.30 7.64
C GLY A 27 3.54 -1.23 7.55
N VAL A 28 3.56 -1.94 8.69
CA VAL A 28 3.47 -3.40 8.75
C VAL A 28 2.01 -3.88 8.63
N LEU A 29 1.06 -3.21 9.27
CA LEU A 29 -0.34 -3.65 9.35
C LEU A 29 -1.19 -3.23 8.14
N LEU A 30 -0.95 -2.06 7.55
CA LEU A 30 -1.72 -1.56 6.42
C LEU A 30 -1.82 -2.51 5.21
N PRO A 31 -0.76 -3.27 4.84
CA PRO A 31 -0.84 -4.23 3.75
C PRO A 31 -1.81 -5.39 4.00
N TYR A 32 -2.15 -5.66 5.26
CA TYR A 32 -3.14 -6.70 5.61
C TYR A 32 -4.58 -6.21 5.49
N TYR A 33 -4.78 -4.89 5.35
CA TYR A 33 -6.10 -4.34 5.09
C TYR A 33 -6.49 -4.63 3.64
N LYS A 34 -7.38 -5.60 3.48
CA LYS A 34 -7.90 -6.06 2.19
C LYS A 34 -9.30 -5.52 1.98
N THR A 35 -9.51 -4.84 0.87
CA THR A 35 -10.83 -4.33 0.49
C THR A 35 -11.41 -5.21 -0.61
N PRO A 36 -12.53 -5.88 -0.38
CA PRO A 36 -13.24 -6.56 -1.45
C PRO A 36 -13.75 -5.52 -2.45
N GLN A 37 -13.57 -5.80 -3.72
CA GLN A 37 -14.04 -4.96 -4.80
C GLN A 37 -15.01 -5.76 -5.65
N ARG A 38 -16.12 -5.13 -5.98
CA ARG A 38 -17.09 -5.67 -6.91
C ARG A 38 -17.26 -4.72 -8.08
N MET A 39 -17.06 -5.25 -9.26
CA MET A 39 -17.32 -4.55 -10.52
C MET A 39 -18.46 -5.24 -11.22
N THR A 40 -19.45 -4.46 -11.63
CA THR A 40 -20.58 -4.93 -12.45
C THR A 40 -20.61 -4.14 -13.73
N GLY A 41 -20.95 -4.80 -14.81
CA GLY A 41 -21.11 -4.11 -16.09
C GLY A 41 -22.10 -4.82 -16.97
N SER A 42 -22.56 -4.10 -17.96
CA SER A 42 -23.45 -4.62 -19.00
C SER A 42 -23.09 -3.98 -20.33
N GLY A 43 -23.28 -4.69 -21.40
CA GLY A 43 -23.14 -4.20 -22.77
C GLY A 43 -24.44 -4.33 -23.55
N PRO A 44 -24.83 -3.30 -24.31
CA PRO A 44 -26.00 -3.37 -25.15
C PRO A 44 -25.77 -4.30 -26.34
N ARG A 45 -26.84 -4.81 -26.91
CA ARG A 45 -26.83 -5.44 -28.22
C ARG A 45 -26.42 -4.41 -29.29
N ALA A 46 -25.49 -4.76 -30.15
CA ALA A 46 -25.17 -3.93 -31.30
C ALA A 46 -26.39 -3.78 -32.23
N GLN A 47 -26.77 -2.56 -32.53
CA GLN A 47 -27.89 -2.29 -33.43
C GLN A 47 -27.48 -2.32 -34.92
N TYR A 48 -26.23 -1.96 -35.23
CA TYR A 48 -25.76 -1.74 -36.59
C TYR A 48 -24.51 -2.55 -36.97
N ALA A 49 -23.87 -3.19 -36.00
CA ALA A 49 -22.69 -4.02 -36.24
C ALA A 49 -22.95 -5.47 -35.81
N PRO A 50 -22.37 -6.47 -36.48
CA PRO A 50 -22.56 -7.87 -36.08
C PRO A 50 -21.97 -8.19 -34.73
N TYR A 51 -21.05 -7.39 -34.20
CA TYR A 51 -20.42 -7.61 -32.90
C TYR A 51 -20.22 -6.30 -32.13
N THR A 52 -20.22 -6.41 -30.83
CA THR A 52 -19.88 -5.32 -29.90
C THR A 52 -18.62 -5.70 -29.15
N VAL A 53 -17.66 -4.79 -29.10
CA VAL A 53 -16.47 -4.91 -28.24
C VAL A 53 -16.62 -3.95 -27.08
N SER A 54 -16.65 -4.47 -25.89
CA SER A 54 -16.68 -3.69 -24.64
C SER A 54 -15.44 -3.95 -23.83
N THR A 55 -14.83 -2.88 -23.36
CA THR A 55 -13.58 -2.95 -22.61
C THR A 55 -13.77 -2.32 -21.25
N TYR A 56 -13.37 -3.02 -20.20
CA TYR A 56 -13.49 -2.60 -18.82
C TYR A 56 -12.13 -2.69 -18.14
N ILE A 57 -11.74 -1.60 -17.47
CA ILE A 57 -10.54 -1.60 -16.64
C ILE A 57 -10.95 -2.09 -15.25
N VAL A 58 -10.44 -3.26 -14.88
CA VAL A 58 -10.62 -3.82 -13.56
C VAL A 58 -9.69 -3.08 -12.60
N PRO A 59 -10.18 -2.59 -11.45
CA PRO A 59 -9.33 -1.96 -10.45
C PRO A 59 -8.13 -2.82 -10.07
N PRO A 60 -7.05 -2.24 -9.52
CA PRO A 60 -5.87 -3.00 -9.15
C PRO A 60 -6.21 -4.19 -8.25
N VAL A 61 -5.61 -5.33 -8.54
CA VAL A 61 -5.75 -6.58 -7.81
C VAL A 61 -4.40 -6.98 -7.27
N ASP A 62 -4.34 -7.57 -6.07
CA ASP A 62 -3.09 -8.06 -5.51
C ASP A 62 -2.72 -9.42 -6.08
N LYS A 63 -1.42 -9.64 -6.31
CA LYS A 63 -0.89 -10.95 -6.69
C LYS A 63 -1.30 -12.01 -5.65
N GLY A 64 -1.74 -13.15 -6.13
CA GLY A 64 -2.15 -14.27 -5.28
C GLY A 64 -3.56 -14.17 -4.71
N THR A 65 -4.33 -13.12 -5.06
CA THR A 65 -5.72 -12.99 -4.63
C THR A 65 -6.68 -13.57 -5.66
N PRO A 66 -7.86 -14.07 -5.23
CA PRO A 66 -8.85 -14.62 -6.13
C PRO A 66 -9.52 -13.51 -6.96
N ILE A 67 -9.80 -13.86 -8.21
CA ILE A 67 -10.66 -13.11 -9.13
C ILE A 67 -11.79 -14.05 -9.52
N ASN A 68 -13.02 -13.63 -9.24
CA ASN A 68 -14.23 -14.35 -9.64
C ASN A 68 -14.94 -13.53 -10.71
N LEU A 69 -15.19 -14.13 -11.86
CA LEU A 69 -15.97 -13.54 -12.95
C LEU A 69 -17.20 -14.39 -13.21
N ASP A 70 -18.36 -13.81 -13.03
CA ASP A 70 -19.64 -14.36 -13.45
C ASP A 70 -20.14 -13.55 -14.65
N PHE A 71 -20.29 -14.21 -15.77
CA PHE A 71 -20.71 -13.61 -17.03
C PHE A 71 -21.95 -14.32 -17.59
N LEU A 72 -22.92 -13.53 -18.02
CA LEU A 72 -24.16 -14.02 -18.60
C LEU A 72 -24.56 -13.16 -19.82
N ALA A 73 -24.79 -13.83 -20.95
CA ALA A 73 -25.38 -13.23 -22.13
C ALA A 73 -26.91 -13.51 -22.19
N ASP A 74 -27.67 -12.60 -22.76
CA ASP A 74 -29.13 -12.77 -22.93
C ASP A 74 -29.47 -13.88 -23.93
N LYS A 75 -28.62 -14.02 -24.95
CA LYS A 75 -28.76 -15.04 -25.99
C LYS A 75 -27.50 -15.90 -26.07
N PRO A 76 -27.65 -17.19 -26.34
CA PRO A 76 -26.51 -18.01 -26.70
C PRO A 76 -25.92 -17.47 -28.01
N GLY A 77 -24.61 -17.38 -28.08
CA GLY A 77 -23.94 -16.83 -29.24
C GLY A 77 -22.44 -16.78 -29.08
N ALA A 78 -21.74 -16.42 -30.13
CA ALA A 78 -20.31 -16.29 -30.09
C ALA A 78 -19.92 -15.09 -29.22
N THR A 79 -19.46 -15.34 -28.03
CA THR A 79 -18.90 -14.35 -27.13
C THR A 79 -17.48 -14.75 -26.78
N THR A 80 -16.57 -13.81 -26.87
CA THR A 80 -15.17 -14.00 -26.45
C THR A 80 -14.90 -13.13 -25.24
N LEU A 81 -14.35 -13.73 -24.20
CA LEU A 81 -13.87 -13.06 -22.99
C LEU A 81 -12.35 -13.12 -22.95
N LEU A 82 -11.75 -12.00 -22.68
CA LEU A 82 -10.31 -11.87 -22.41
C LEU A 82 -10.14 -11.12 -21.11
N LEU A 83 -9.46 -11.73 -20.14
CA LEU A 83 -9.00 -11.08 -18.92
C LEU A 83 -7.48 -11.19 -18.85
N ALA A 84 -6.80 -10.04 -18.90
CA ALA A 84 -5.35 -9.99 -18.93
C ALA A 84 -4.83 -8.86 -18.04
N SER A 85 -3.59 -8.95 -17.57
CA SER A 85 -2.95 -7.85 -16.87
C SER A 85 -2.75 -6.67 -17.83
N PHE A 86 -2.98 -5.46 -17.33
CA PHE A 86 -2.94 -4.24 -18.13
C PHE A 86 -1.84 -3.31 -17.61
N ASP A 87 -1.01 -2.80 -18.51
CA ASP A 87 -0.06 -1.75 -18.22
C ASP A 87 -0.66 -0.40 -18.60
N SER A 88 -1.06 0.37 -17.61
CA SER A 88 -1.67 1.68 -17.83
C SER A 88 -0.71 2.73 -18.36
N GLN A 89 0.61 2.53 -18.21
CA GLN A 89 1.62 3.48 -18.74
C GLN A 89 1.91 3.23 -20.22
N GLN A 90 1.98 1.97 -20.59
CA GLN A 90 2.25 1.59 -21.98
C GLN A 90 0.99 1.33 -22.82
N LEU A 91 -0.19 1.33 -22.17
CA LEU A 91 -1.47 0.97 -22.79
C LEU A 91 -1.41 -0.40 -23.49
N THR A 92 -0.65 -1.32 -22.93
CA THR A 92 -0.44 -2.66 -23.49
C THR A 92 -1.05 -3.74 -22.62
N ILE A 93 -1.52 -4.79 -23.27
CA ILE A 93 -1.98 -6.01 -22.61
C ILE A 93 -0.75 -6.87 -22.38
N ASN A 94 -0.43 -7.13 -21.11
CA ASN A 94 0.70 -7.96 -20.75
C ASN A 94 0.26 -9.42 -20.56
N LEU A 95 1.03 -10.34 -21.10
CA LEU A 95 0.91 -11.76 -20.80
C LEU A 95 1.48 -12.04 -19.39
N PRO A 96 0.93 -12.99 -18.64
CA PRO A 96 -0.06 -13.99 -19.09
C PRO A 96 -1.50 -13.47 -19.07
N THR A 97 -2.25 -13.89 -20.08
CA THR A 97 -3.71 -13.81 -20.08
C THR A 97 -4.26 -14.77 -19.02
N ILE A 98 -5.12 -14.26 -18.13
CA ILE A 98 -5.71 -15.08 -17.07
C ILE A 98 -6.87 -15.92 -17.63
N LEU A 99 -7.68 -15.30 -18.49
CA LEU A 99 -8.83 -15.94 -19.13
C LEU A 99 -8.84 -15.57 -20.59
N TYR A 100 -8.95 -16.60 -21.41
CA TYR A 100 -9.40 -16.48 -22.78
C TYR A 100 -10.46 -17.56 -23.01
N ALA A 101 -11.70 -17.16 -23.20
CA ALA A 101 -12.80 -18.08 -23.41
C ALA A 101 -13.67 -17.63 -24.58
N THR A 102 -13.99 -18.56 -25.46
CA THR A 102 -14.95 -18.35 -26.54
C THR A 102 -16.14 -19.28 -26.35
N PHE A 103 -17.32 -18.70 -26.28
CA PHE A 103 -18.56 -19.45 -26.12
C PHE A 103 -19.06 -20.00 -27.44
N GLY A 104 -19.51 -21.25 -27.39
CA GLY A 104 -20.21 -21.87 -28.49
C GLY A 104 -21.66 -21.35 -28.63
N PRO A 105 -22.32 -21.74 -29.72
CA PRO A 105 -23.68 -21.25 -30.06
C PRO A 105 -24.76 -21.60 -29.03
N ASN A 106 -24.53 -22.55 -28.14
CA ASN A 106 -25.49 -22.94 -27.09
C ASN A 106 -25.12 -22.52 -25.68
N GLN A 107 -24.00 -21.84 -25.51
CA GLN A 107 -23.50 -21.40 -24.19
C GLN A 107 -23.89 -19.93 -23.94
N LYS A 108 -24.54 -19.66 -22.80
CA LYS A 108 -24.98 -18.33 -22.42
C LYS A 108 -24.05 -17.64 -21.39
N GLY A 109 -23.32 -18.41 -20.61
CA GLY A 109 -22.53 -17.82 -19.53
C GLY A 109 -21.40 -18.71 -19.05
N ILE A 110 -20.58 -18.14 -18.19
CA ILE A 110 -19.48 -18.81 -17.49
C ILE A 110 -19.32 -18.23 -16.09
N VAL A 111 -19.00 -19.09 -15.15
CA VAL A 111 -18.44 -18.72 -13.86
C VAL A 111 -16.97 -19.12 -13.91
N PHE A 112 -16.10 -18.15 -13.77
CA PHE A 112 -14.66 -18.31 -13.86
C PHE A 112 -13.99 -17.88 -12.56
N PHE A 113 -13.07 -18.73 -12.11
CA PHE A 113 -12.24 -18.47 -10.94
C PHE A 113 -10.76 -18.54 -11.32
N ALA A 114 -10.00 -17.54 -10.93
CA ALA A 114 -8.55 -17.52 -11.10
C ALA A 114 -7.86 -16.87 -9.92
N ILE A 115 -6.56 -17.09 -9.83
CA ILE A 115 -5.67 -16.37 -8.89
C ILE A 115 -4.83 -15.39 -9.70
N ALA A 116 -4.82 -14.14 -9.28
CA ALA A 116 -4.06 -13.08 -9.94
C ALA A 116 -2.56 -13.40 -9.96
N PRO A 117 -1.92 -13.56 -11.11
CA PRO A 117 -0.49 -13.87 -11.21
C PRO A 117 0.41 -12.67 -10.93
N LYS A 118 -0.14 -11.47 -11.06
CA LYS A 118 0.56 -10.19 -10.88
C LYS A 118 -0.31 -9.22 -10.09
N SER A 119 0.33 -8.30 -9.33
CA SER A 119 -0.38 -7.14 -8.78
C SER A 119 -0.53 -6.06 -9.85
N GLY A 120 -1.67 -5.37 -9.87
CA GLY A 120 -1.94 -4.27 -10.79
C GLY A 120 -3.33 -4.29 -11.38
N PRO A 121 -3.62 -3.35 -12.29
CA PRO A 121 -4.88 -3.32 -13.01
C PRO A 121 -4.96 -4.47 -14.05
N TYR A 122 -6.18 -4.88 -14.33
CA TYR A 122 -6.49 -5.86 -15.35
C TYR A 122 -7.46 -5.27 -16.36
N LEU A 123 -7.44 -5.81 -17.57
CA LEU A 123 -8.36 -5.45 -18.64
C LEU A 123 -9.29 -6.63 -18.89
N LEU A 124 -10.60 -6.39 -18.76
CA LEU A 124 -11.64 -7.30 -19.19
C LEU A 124 -12.18 -6.83 -20.54
N MET A 125 -11.93 -7.58 -21.59
CA MET A 125 -12.47 -7.33 -22.92
C MET A 125 -13.54 -8.37 -23.23
N ILE A 126 -14.71 -7.91 -23.64
CA ILE A 126 -15.85 -8.73 -24.00
C ILE A 126 -16.23 -8.41 -25.44
N THR A 127 -16.12 -9.41 -26.30
CA THR A 127 -16.61 -9.33 -27.68
C THR A 127 -17.87 -10.16 -27.78
N SER A 128 -19.01 -9.54 -28.01
CA SER A 128 -20.31 -10.21 -28.09
C SER A 128 -20.92 -10.04 -29.47
N TYR A 129 -21.39 -11.15 -30.06
CA TYR A 129 -22.07 -11.14 -31.33
C TYR A 129 -23.60 -11.14 -31.14
N ASN A 130 -24.24 -10.02 -31.51
CA ASN A 130 -25.71 -9.86 -31.54
C ASN A 130 -26.43 -10.20 -30.21
N SER A 131 -25.75 -10.03 -29.07
CA SER A 131 -26.25 -10.32 -27.73
C SER A 131 -25.89 -9.20 -26.76
N SER A 132 -26.78 -8.85 -25.88
CA SER A 132 -26.47 -8.07 -24.68
C SER A 132 -25.87 -9.00 -23.61
N PHE A 133 -25.14 -8.45 -22.68
CA PHE A 133 -24.50 -9.21 -21.62
C PHE A 133 -24.50 -8.46 -20.29
N GLN A 134 -24.34 -9.23 -19.23
CA GLN A 134 -24.08 -8.72 -17.87
C GLN A 134 -22.90 -9.51 -17.29
N PHE A 135 -22.12 -8.85 -16.44
CA PHE A 135 -21.07 -9.53 -15.69
C PHE A 135 -20.94 -8.97 -14.28
N HIS A 136 -20.46 -9.84 -13.38
CA HIS A 136 -20.01 -9.52 -12.04
C HIS A 136 -18.59 -10.00 -11.89
N LEU A 137 -17.69 -9.11 -11.48
CA LEU A 137 -16.31 -9.42 -11.22
C LEU A 137 -15.99 -9.03 -9.78
N ASP A 138 -15.68 -10.04 -8.97
CA ASP A 138 -15.23 -9.84 -7.59
C ASP A 138 -13.72 -10.05 -7.50
N SER A 139 -13.05 -9.14 -6.85
CA SER A 139 -11.61 -9.17 -6.61
C SER A 139 -11.25 -8.58 -5.25
N VAL A 140 -10.01 -8.70 -4.85
CA VAL A 140 -9.51 -8.16 -3.58
C VAL A 140 -8.26 -7.33 -3.85
N TRP A 141 -8.22 -6.17 -3.24
CA TRP A 141 -7.11 -5.24 -3.35
C TRP A 141 -6.70 -4.67 -1.99
N SER A 142 -5.39 -4.49 -1.82
CA SER A 142 -4.81 -3.80 -0.65
C SER A 142 -4.37 -2.40 -1.08
N PRO A 143 -5.19 -1.36 -0.85
CA PRO A 143 -4.92 -0.01 -1.33
C PRO A 143 -3.63 0.58 -0.76
N PHE A 144 -3.16 0.06 0.35
CA PHE A 144 -2.00 0.57 1.07
C PHE A 144 -0.72 -0.26 0.86
N TYR A 145 -0.78 -1.34 0.07
CA TYR A 145 0.38 -2.21 -0.16
C TYR A 145 1.59 -1.45 -0.73
N GLN A 146 1.35 -0.53 -1.64
CA GLN A 146 2.40 0.30 -2.25
C GLN A 146 3.12 1.22 -1.25
N TYR A 147 2.47 1.60 -0.15
CA TYR A 147 3.04 2.49 0.86
C TYR A 147 3.80 1.75 1.97
N ARG A 148 3.76 0.42 1.97
CA ARG A 148 4.42 -0.42 2.99
C ARG A 148 5.89 -0.07 3.16
N GLY A 149 6.66 -0.05 2.06
CA GLY A 149 8.09 0.23 2.11
C GLY A 149 8.39 1.63 2.63
N GLY A 150 7.66 2.64 2.12
CA GLY A 150 7.82 4.03 2.54
C GLY A 150 7.50 4.25 4.02
N ALA A 151 6.38 3.73 4.51
CA ALA A 151 5.96 3.91 5.89
C ALA A 151 6.90 3.21 6.88
N THR A 152 7.35 1.98 6.59
CA THR A 152 8.31 1.25 7.44
C THR A 152 9.67 1.93 7.45
N THR A 153 10.19 2.35 6.29
CA THR A 153 11.48 3.04 6.20
C THR A 153 11.43 4.37 6.95
N LEU A 154 10.39 5.17 6.74
CA LEU A 154 10.20 6.44 7.44
C LEU A 154 10.10 6.22 8.97
N GLY A 155 9.36 5.20 9.40
CA GLY A 155 9.24 4.83 10.82
C GLY A 155 10.61 4.53 11.45
N ILE A 156 11.46 3.75 10.77
CA ILE A 156 12.82 3.44 11.23
C ILE A 156 13.66 4.73 11.35
N PHE A 157 13.65 5.59 10.33
CA PHE A 157 14.41 6.84 10.37
C PHE A 157 13.96 7.76 11.51
N VAL A 158 12.66 7.87 11.74
CA VAL A 158 12.10 8.68 12.82
C VAL A 158 12.50 8.13 14.18
N ILE A 159 12.49 6.80 14.39
CA ILE A 159 12.96 6.15 15.63
C ILE A 159 14.45 6.45 15.84
N LEU A 160 15.28 6.26 14.82
CA LEU A 160 16.72 6.52 14.90
C LEU A 160 17.02 7.98 15.21
N ALA A 161 16.29 8.93 14.62
CA ALA A 161 16.42 10.35 14.92
C ALA A 161 16.05 10.66 16.38
N GLY A 162 14.96 10.08 16.89
CA GLY A 162 14.54 10.22 18.29
C GLY A 162 15.56 9.64 19.26
N LEU A 163 16.09 8.44 19.00
CA LEU A 163 17.15 7.82 19.82
C LEU A 163 18.44 8.61 19.80
N SER A 164 18.86 9.08 18.62
CA SER A 164 20.07 9.91 18.48
C SER A 164 19.96 11.22 19.26
N SER A 165 18.78 11.84 19.20
CA SER A 165 18.47 13.06 19.96
C SER A 165 18.53 12.81 21.47
N LEU A 166 17.95 11.70 21.94
CA LEU A 166 17.97 11.31 23.34
C LEU A 166 19.40 11.04 23.83
N TYR A 167 20.16 10.26 23.05
CA TYR A 167 21.57 9.95 23.35
C TYR A 167 22.44 11.23 23.42
N TYR A 168 22.30 12.12 22.43
CA TYR A 168 23.03 13.39 22.43
C TYR A 168 22.72 14.24 23.67
N TYR A 169 21.45 14.27 24.07
CA TYR A 169 21.02 14.99 25.26
C TYR A 169 21.64 14.41 26.53
N GLU A 170 21.57 13.09 26.74
CA GLU A 170 22.18 12.42 27.91
C GLU A 170 23.70 12.62 27.94
N TYR A 171 24.36 12.53 26.78
CA TYR A 171 25.80 12.77 26.67
C TYR A 171 26.16 14.21 27.10
N LYS A 172 25.42 15.18 26.59
CA LYS A 172 25.62 16.59 26.95
C LYS A 172 25.42 16.82 28.45
N GLU A 173 24.37 16.29 29.04
CA GLU A 173 24.10 16.44 30.48
C GLU A 173 25.20 15.82 31.33
N ARG A 174 25.68 14.63 30.97
CA ARG A 174 26.79 13.97 31.66
C ARG A 174 28.08 14.83 31.56
N ARG A 175 28.37 15.35 30.39
CA ARG A 175 29.54 16.21 30.18
C ARG A 175 29.42 17.48 31.02
N ASP A 176 28.29 18.15 31.03
CA ASP A 176 28.09 19.40 31.77
C ASP A 176 28.19 19.15 33.28
N ARG A 177 27.65 18.03 33.80
CA ARG A 177 27.85 17.62 35.20
C ARG A 177 29.32 17.36 35.56
N MET A 178 30.08 16.71 34.65
CA MET A 178 31.51 16.49 34.89
C MET A 178 32.29 17.82 34.92
N MET A 179 31.98 18.74 34.02
CA MET A 179 32.61 20.06 33.99
C MET A 179 32.29 20.87 35.24
N ASP A 180 31.04 20.89 35.69
CA ASP A 180 30.65 21.55 36.93
C ASP A 180 31.37 20.97 38.17
N LYS A 181 31.53 19.63 38.22
CA LYS A 181 32.30 18.98 39.28
C LYS A 181 33.76 19.38 39.24
N ALA A 182 34.40 19.31 38.08
CA ALA A 182 35.80 19.73 37.94
C ALA A 182 36.02 21.21 38.30
N LEU A 183 35.08 22.08 37.93
CA LEU A 183 35.14 23.49 38.30
C LEU A 183 35.02 23.70 39.83
N ARG A 184 34.14 23.02 40.53
CA ARG A 184 34.00 23.06 42.00
C ARG A 184 35.26 22.56 42.69
N ASP A 185 35.86 21.46 42.20
CA ASP A 185 37.07 20.88 42.74
C ASP A 185 38.25 21.84 42.58
N LEU A 186 38.37 22.56 41.45
CA LEU A 186 39.37 23.58 41.24
C LEU A 186 39.18 24.82 42.16
N LEU A 187 37.95 25.27 42.33
CA LEU A 187 37.64 26.40 43.21
C LEU A 187 37.90 26.08 44.68
N SER A 188 37.59 24.84 45.12
CA SER A 188 37.88 24.39 46.48
C SER A 188 39.36 24.31 46.78
N LYS A 189 40.19 23.84 45.84
CA LYS A 189 41.66 23.84 45.97
C LYS A 189 42.25 25.25 46.07
N LYS A 190 41.76 26.18 45.24
CA LYS A 190 42.24 27.57 45.26
C LYS A 190 41.83 28.32 46.52
N GLY A 191 40.70 28.00 47.11
CA GLY A 191 40.28 28.53 48.41
C GLY A 191 41.09 28.00 49.58
N ALA A 192 41.63 26.78 49.53
CA ALA A 192 42.47 26.18 50.55
C ALA A 192 43.92 26.77 50.57
N ASP A 193 44.43 27.18 49.40
CA ASP A 193 45.77 27.79 49.29
C ASP A 193 45.84 29.27 49.75
N HIS A 194 44.73 29.89 50.10
CA HIS A 194 44.66 31.30 50.55
C HIS A 194 44.16 31.43 51.99
N SER A 195 44.18 30.34 52.78
CA SER A 195 43.99 30.49 54.26
C SER A 195 45.29 30.71 54.93
N PRO A 196 45.50 31.93 55.62
CA PRO A 196 46.72 32.27 56.30
C PRO A 196 46.98 31.40 57.52
#